data_e93c736a60fae8d56e01aaddba92c68e
#
_entry.id   e93c736a60fae8d56e01aaddba92c68e
#
_cell.length_a   1.000
_cell.length_b   1.000
_cell.length_c   1.000
_cell.angle_alpha   90.00
_cell.angle_beta   90.00
_cell.angle_gamma   90.00
#
_symmetry.space_group_name_H-M   'P 1'
#
loop_
_entity.id
_entity.type
_entity.pdbx_description
1 polymer ?
#
loop_
_entity_poly.entity_id
_entity_poly.type
_entity_poly.pdbx_seq_one_letter_code
_entity_poly.pdbx_strand_id
1 'polypeptide(L)'
;MNLRDLRYLVALAEHRHFGRAAAASYVSQPTLSTQIKKLEEELGVTLVERTPRRVLLTETGREIAARARDVLHEVEQIRGIARRTRDPEAGSVRLGIFPTLGPYLLPHVVPEVRKRFPKLELLLVEEKTGEVLRRLREGKLDAGVLALPIHDDTLHAEFLFEEPFLLAAPKDHPLAQRSALKLDDLEDQSLLLLEDGHCLRDQALEVCRMSGAGEKTGFRATSLETLRQMVAADVGVTLLPVLAVKPPVAKADNMSLIEFRGRAPSRRIAMVWRKSSALAPFLKRLAQVFRELPRELLDAHSAVSATSEKHAARNHEPRRAARKRARSG
;
A
#
# COMPACT_ATOMS: atom_id res chain seq x y z
N MET A 1 31.77 0.49 22.63
CA MET A 1 30.75 0.26 21.56
C MET A 1 30.64 1.51 20.69
N ASN A 2 30.64 1.37 19.38
CA ASN A 2 30.51 2.46 18.44
C ASN A 2 29.57 2.06 17.27
N LEU A 3 29.18 3.03 16.42
CA LEU A 3 28.24 2.79 15.33
C LEU A 3 28.74 1.75 14.30
N ARG A 4 30.04 1.57 14.18
CA ARG A 4 30.62 0.58 13.27
C ARG A 4 30.39 -0.84 13.80
N ASP A 5 30.54 -1.02 15.10
CA ASP A 5 30.28 -2.31 15.77
C ASP A 5 28.80 -2.72 15.60
N LEU A 6 27.89 -1.76 15.75
CA LEU A 6 26.46 -1.99 15.53
C LEU A 6 26.16 -2.36 14.07
N ARG A 7 26.82 -1.70 13.07
CA ARG A 7 26.68 -2.06 11.66
C ARG A 7 27.14 -3.49 11.38
N TYR A 8 28.27 -3.89 11.97
CA TYR A 8 28.80 -5.23 11.80
C TYR A 8 27.86 -6.31 12.38
N LEU A 9 27.29 -6.04 13.55
CA LEU A 9 26.30 -6.93 14.16
C LEU A 9 25.04 -7.04 13.30
N VAL A 10 24.52 -5.93 12.78
CA VAL A 10 23.35 -5.92 11.89
C VAL A 10 23.64 -6.68 10.61
N ALA A 11 24.77 -6.41 9.95
CA ALA A 11 25.19 -7.13 8.74
C ALA A 11 25.33 -8.65 9.00
N LEU A 12 25.88 -9.03 10.17
CA LEU A 12 25.99 -10.44 10.54
C LEU A 12 24.63 -11.08 10.78
N ALA A 13 23.69 -10.36 11.40
CA ALA A 13 22.32 -10.79 11.62
C ALA A 13 21.57 -11.05 10.29
N GLU A 14 21.81 -10.22 9.28
CA GLU A 14 21.18 -10.32 7.96
C GLU A 14 21.78 -11.48 7.12
N HIS A 15 23.09 -11.49 7.04
CA HIS A 15 23.78 -12.44 6.14
C HIS A 15 24.02 -13.82 6.75
N ARG A 16 24.00 -13.96 8.08
CA ARG A 16 24.26 -15.19 8.84
C ARG A 16 25.52 -15.93 8.39
N HIS A 17 26.52 -15.14 7.97
CA HIS A 17 27.78 -15.64 7.45
C HIS A 17 28.86 -14.54 7.54
N PHE A 18 29.96 -14.79 8.27
CA PHE A 18 30.99 -13.78 8.49
C PHE A 18 31.60 -13.20 7.22
N GLY A 19 31.91 -14.05 6.22
CA GLY A 19 32.49 -13.57 4.96
C GLY A 19 31.52 -12.68 4.17
N ARG A 20 30.24 -13.02 4.09
CA ARG A 20 29.20 -12.19 3.42
C ARG A 20 28.94 -10.91 4.16
N ALA A 21 28.85 -10.95 5.49
CA ALA A 21 28.70 -9.76 6.32
C ALA A 21 29.90 -8.81 6.20
N ALA A 22 31.11 -9.36 6.15
CA ALA A 22 32.34 -8.60 5.96
C ALA A 22 32.38 -7.91 4.58
N ALA A 23 32.05 -8.64 3.51
CA ALA A 23 31.95 -8.06 2.17
C ALA A 23 30.90 -6.95 2.11
N ALA A 24 29.71 -7.14 2.69
CA ALA A 24 28.64 -6.13 2.79
C ALA A 24 29.06 -4.90 3.62
N SER A 25 29.98 -5.10 4.55
CA SER A 25 30.53 -4.02 5.41
C SER A 25 31.82 -3.42 4.88
N TYR A 26 32.30 -3.81 3.71
CA TYR A 26 33.55 -3.37 3.08
C TYR A 26 34.79 -3.56 3.96
N VAL A 27 34.86 -4.70 4.67
CA VAL A 27 36.00 -5.07 5.54
C VAL A 27 36.42 -6.52 5.32
N SER A 28 37.59 -6.90 5.85
CA SER A 28 38.03 -8.30 5.85
C SER A 28 37.22 -9.11 6.89
N GLN A 29 37.02 -10.39 6.63
CA GLN A 29 36.35 -11.30 7.58
C GLN A 29 37.04 -11.35 8.95
N PRO A 30 38.39 -11.39 9.08
CA PRO A 30 39.06 -11.32 10.37
C PRO A 30 38.72 -10.03 11.13
N THR A 31 38.68 -8.89 10.44
CA THR A 31 38.34 -7.60 11.04
C THR A 31 36.93 -7.62 11.63
N LEU A 32 35.94 -8.06 10.86
CA LEU A 32 34.55 -8.15 11.33
C LEU A 32 34.45 -9.12 12.52
N SER A 33 35.09 -10.29 12.44
CA SER A 33 35.07 -11.29 13.52
C SER A 33 35.67 -10.76 14.83
N THR A 34 36.79 -10.03 14.72
CA THR A 34 37.45 -9.40 15.89
C THR A 34 36.57 -8.32 16.51
N GLN A 35 35.91 -7.49 15.69
CA GLN A 35 35.04 -6.43 16.21
C GLN A 35 33.79 -6.98 16.87
N ILE A 36 33.18 -8.04 16.35
CA ILE A 36 32.07 -8.72 17.01
C ILE A 36 32.51 -9.29 18.36
N LYS A 37 33.71 -9.92 18.42
CA LYS A 37 34.25 -10.43 19.69
C LYS A 37 34.46 -9.32 20.72
N LYS A 38 35.02 -8.18 20.31
CA LYS A 38 35.19 -7.00 21.19
C LYS A 38 33.85 -6.46 21.67
N LEU A 39 32.81 -6.46 20.82
CA LEU A 39 31.47 -6.04 21.20
C LEU A 39 30.88 -7.00 22.25
N GLU A 40 31.07 -8.33 22.10
CA GLU A 40 30.66 -9.34 23.06
C GLU A 40 31.37 -9.15 24.42
N GLU A 41 32.67 -8.90 24.37
CA GLU A 41 33.51 -8.64 25.57
C GLU A 41 33.04 -7.35 26.28
N GLU A 42 32.77 -6.28 25.54
CA GLU A 42 32.32 -5.00 26.11
C GLU A 42 30.93 -5.11 26.75
N LEU A 43 30.02 -5.85 26.12
CA LEU A 43 28.63 -6.04 26.57
C LEU A 43 28.53 -7.14 27.64
N GLY A 44 29.58 -7.97 27.82
CA GLY A 44 29.57 -9.10 28.76
C GLY A 44 28.62 -10.23 28.36
N VAL A 45 28.24 -10.33 27.10
CA VAL A 45 27.27 -11.33 26.59
C VAL A 45 27.72 -11.93 25.29
N THR A 46 27.34 -13.19 25.03
CA THR A 46 27.54 -13.84 23.73
C THR A 46 26.41 -13.48 22.79
N LEU A 47 26.75 -12.86 21.66
CA LEU A 47 25.80 -12.45 20.61
C LEU A 47 25.68 -13.49 19.50
N VAL A 48 26.74 -14.28 19.28
CA VAL A 48 26.87 -15.18 18.14
C VAL A 48 27.37 -16.55 18.55
N GLU A 49 26.60 -17.57 18.20
CA GLU A 49 27.05 -18.96 18.23
C GLU A 49 27.82 -19.30 16.97
N ARG A 50 29.08 -19.72 17.14
CA ARG A 50 29.99 -20.04 16.04
C ARG A 50 30.04 -21.54 15.84
N THR A 51 29.44 -22.04 14.78
CA THR A 51 29.62 -23.42 14.33
C THR A 51 30.41 -23.46 13.03
N PRO A 52 31.11 -24.56 12.70
CA PRO A 52 31.90 -24.67 11.47
C PRO A 52 31.12 -24.45 10.18
N ARG A 53 29.79 -24.62 10.23
CA ARG A 53 28.92 -24.56 9.05
C ARG A 53 27.87 -23.44 9.07
N ARG A 54 27.61 -22.80 10.23
CA ARG A 54 26.56 -21.77 10.38
C ARG A 54 26.93 -20.76 11.45
N VAL A 55 26.47 -19.56 11.24
CA VAL A 55 26.50 -18.47 12.21
C VAL A 55 25.06 -18.27 12.68
N LEU A 56 24.81 -18.47 13.95
CA LEU A 56 23.51 -18.26 14.58
C LEU A 56 23.66 -17.12 15.59
N LEU A 57 22.68 -16.22 15.64
CA LEU A 57 22.60 -15.26 16.73
C LEU A 57 21.92 -15.93 17.93
N THR A 58 22.44 -15.66 19.12
CA THR A 58 21.75 -15.96 20.38
C THR A 58 20.44 -15.17 20.46
N GLU A 59 19.57 -15.48 21.42
CA GLU A 59 18.37 -14.69 21.67
C GLU A 59 18.74 -13.23 21.97
N THR A 60 19.65 -13.01 22.91
CA THR A 60 20.23 -11.69 23.23
C THR A 60 20.86 -11.03 22.00
N GLY A 61 21.54 -11.80 21.15
CA GLY A 61 22.12 -11.29 19.89
C GLY A 61 21.06 -10.79 18.92
N ARG A 62 19.90 -11.44 18.82
CA ARG A 62 18.78 -10.99 17.99
C ARG A 62 18.17 -9.70 18.51
N GLU A 63 17.95 -9.62 19.83
CA GLU A 63 17.42 -8.42 20.48
C GLU A 63 18.34 -7.22 20.31
N ILE A 64 19.64 -7.39 20.60
CA ILE A 64 20.63 -6.32 20.45
C ILE A 64 20.79 -5.92 18.98
N ALA A 65 20.74 -6.86 18.02
CA ALA A 65 20.77 -6.54 16.60
C ALA A 65 19.52 -5.76 16.17
N ALA A 66 18.35 -6.02 16.73
CA ALA A 66 17.15 -5.22 16.47
C ALA A 66 17.34 -3.79 16.98
N ARG A 67 17.79 -3.61 18.23
CA ARG A 67 18.09 -2.28 18.79
C ARG A 67 19.20 -1.55 18.04
N ALA A 68 20.23 -2.28 17.57
CA ALA A 68 21.29 -1.72 16.75
C ALA A 68 20.76 -1.15 15.42
N ARG A 69 19.77 -1.82 14.80
CA ARG A 69 19.09 -1.26 13.59
C ARG A 69 18.38 0.04 13.91
N ASP A 70 17.69 0.12 15.04
CA ASP A 70 16.97 1.33 15.44
C ASP A 70 17.94 2.50 15.65
N VAL A 71 19.07 2.28 16.33
CA VAL A 71 20.13 3.28 16.54
C VAL A 71 20.73 3.73 15.21
N LEU A 72 21.08 2.81 14.33
CA LEU A 72 21.63 3.13 13.01
C LEU A 72 20.63 3.92 12.16
N HIS A 73 19.35 3.59 12.29
CA HIS A 73 18.29 4.34 11.65
C HIS A 73 18.22 5.79 12.14
N GLU A 74 18.26 6.02 13.45
CA GLU A 74 18.27 7.37 14.02
C GLU A 74 19.49 8.18 13.56
N VAL A 75 20.66 7.56 13.44
CA VAL A 75 21.85 8.22 12.89
C VAL A 75 21.63 8.66 11.44
N GLU A 76 20.99 7.85 10.60
CA GLU A 76 20.64 8.26 9.23
C GLU A 76 19.58 9.38 9.21
N GLN A 77 18.66 9.41 10.19
CA GLN A 77 17.74 10.55 10.37
C GLN A 77 18.50 11.85 10.66
N ILE A 78 19.45 11.81 11.59
CA ILE A 78 20.31 12.96 11.93
C ILE A 78 21.03 13.46 10.67
N ARG A 79 21.61 12.56 9.89
CA ARG A 79 22.27 12.93 8.62
C ARG A 79 21.30 13.52 7.60
N GLY A 80 20.09 12.95 7.53
CA GLY A 80 19.01 13.45 6.69
C GLY A 80 18.59 14.87 7.06
N ILE A 81 18.46 15.17 8.37
CA ILE A 81 18.18 16.52 8.89
C ILE A 81 19.29 17.49 8.45
N ALA A 82 20.55 17.13 8.68
CA ALA A 82 21.69 17.96 8.30
C ALA A 82 21.78 18.24 6.79
N ARG A 83 21.45 17.27 5.94
CA ARG A 83 21.38 17.46 4.49
C ARG A 83 20.24 18.39 4.07
N ARG A 84 19.08 18.25 4.70
CA ARG A 84 17.87 19.06 4.42
C ARG A 84 17.99 20.50 4.89
N THR A 85 18.78 20.77 5.92
CA THR A 85 19.07 22.15 6.33
C THR A 85 19.82 22.90 5.23
N ARG A 86 20.57 22.17 4.37
CA ARG A 86 21.29 22.74 3.22
C ARG A 86 20.43 22.81 1.95
N ASP A 87 19.51 21.86 1.76
CA ASP A 87 18.56 21.80 0.64
C ASP A 87 17.28 21.06 1.12
N PRO A 88 16.24 21.80 1.52
CA PRO A 88 15.03 21.20 2.09
C PRO A 88 14.28 20.23 1.15
N GLU A 89 14.58 20.29 -0.15
CA GLU A 89 13.95 19.45 -1.18
C GLU A 89 14.85 18.27 -1.61
N ALA A 90 16.10 18.27 -1.16
CA ALA A 90 17.03 17.17 -1.39
C ALA A 90 17.04 16.23 -0.18
N GLY A 91 16.97 14.93 -0.44
CA GLY A 91 17.01 13.90 0.58
C GLY A 91 16.13 12.70 0.22
N SER A 92 16.02 11.75 1.13
CA SER A 92 15.13 10.58 0.96
C SER A 92 13.94 10.66 1.90
N VAL A 93 12.78 10.22 1.43
CA VAL A 93 11.57 10.01 2.24
C VAL A 93 11.11 8.57 2.07
N ARG A 94 11.00 7.86 3.18
CA ARG A 94 10.44 6.50 3.23
C ARG A 94 8.95 6.59 3.47
N LEU A 95 8.19 6.29 2.44
CA LEU A 95 6.73 6.38 2.44
C LEU A 95 6.12 4.99 2.43
N GLY A 96 5.37 4.66 3.48
CA GLY A 96 4.52 3.48 3.53
C GLY A 96 3.18 3.72 2.87
N ILE A 97 2.63 2.71 2.19
CA ILE A 97 1.29 2.75 1.62
C ILE A 97 0.67 1.36 1.69
N PHE A 98 -0.64 1.27 1.85
CA PHE A 98 -1.29 -0.04 1.92
C PHE A 98 -1.67 -0.59 0.52
N PRO A 99 -1.71 -1.95 0.35
CA PRO A 99 -1.80 -2.60 -0.96
C PRO A 99 -3.05 -2.31 -1.77
N THR A 100 -4.15 -1.96 -1.13
CA THR A 100 -5.39 -1.61 -1.85
C THR A 100 -5.46 -0.14 -2.30
N LEU A 101 -4.38 0.62 -2.11
CA LEU A 101 -4.23 2.00 -2.57
C LEU A 101 -2.96 2.21 -3.41
N GLY A 102 -1.82 1.65 -2.99
CA GLY A 102 -0.52 1.88 -3.61
C GLY A 102 -0.51 1.75 -5.13
N PRO A 103 -0.88 0.59 -5.69
CA PRO A 103 -0.85 0.35 -7.13
C PRO A 103 -1.73 1.31 -7.95
N TYR A 104 -2.75 1.88 -7.33
CA TYR A 104 -3.77 2.71 -7.99
C TYR A 104 -3.52 4.21 -7.83
N LEU A 105 -2.88 4.63 -6.75
CA LEU A 105 -2.58 6.03 -6.45
C LEU A 105 -1.20 6.45 -6.98
N LEU A 106 -0.18 5.62 -6.77
CA LEU A 106 1.21 5.99 -7.06
C LEU A 106 1.47 6.34 -8.52
N PRO A 107 0.86 5.68 -9.54
CA PRO A 107 1.03 6.06 -10.93
C PRO A 107 0.64 7.52 -11.24
N HIS A 108 -0.29 8.07 -10.48
CA HIS A 108 -0.76 9.45 -10.66
C HIS A 108 0.07 10.46 -9.87
N VAL A 109 0.54 10.09 -8.69
CA VAL A 109 1.21 11.02 -7.77
C VAL A 109 2.72 11.08 -7.97
N VAL A 110 3.37 9.93 -8.23
CA VAL A 110 4.84 9.86 -8.34
C VAL A 110 5.39 10.77 -9.45
N PRO A 111 4.77 10.86 -10.64
CA PRO A 111 5.23 11.81 -11.67
C PRO A 111 5.20 13.26 -11.20
N GLU A 112 4.15 13.68 -10.50
CA GLU A 112 4.00 15.03 -9.98
C GLU A 112 4.98 15.32 -8.82
N VAL A 113 5.22 14.32 -7.95
CA VAL A 113 6.25 14.43 -6.90
C VAL A 113 7.64 14.64 -7.54
N ARG A 114 8.00 13.85 -8.55
CA ARG A 114 9.28 14.00 -9.26
C ARG A 114 9.43 15.34 -9.96
N LYS A 115 8.34 15.86 -10.52
CA LYS A 115 8.33 17.19 -11.16
C LYS A 115 8.51 18.31 -10.14
N ARG A 116 7.84 18.23 -8.99
CA ARG A 116 7.87 19.28 -7.95
C ARG A 116 9.11 19.19 -7.07
N PHE A 117 9.64 17.99 -6.85
CA PHE A 117 10.80 17.71 -6.00
C PHE A 117 11.82 16.84 -6.75
N PRO A 118 12.51 17.38 -7.77
CA PRO A 118 13.37 16.59 -8.66
C PRO A 118 14.59 15.96 -7.96
N LYS A 119 14.98 16.47 -6.80
CA LYS A 119 16.10 15.94 -6.00
C LYS A 119 15.63 15.00 -4.88
N LEU A 120 14.33 14.80 -4.72
CA LEU A 120 13.78 13.91 -3.70
C LEU A 120 13.93 12.45 -4.13
N GLU A 121 14.53 11.65 -3.26
CA GLU A 121 14.48 10.20 -3.36
C GLU A 121 13.26 9.69 -2.58
N LEU A 122 12.24 9.20 -3.28
CA LEU A 122 11.05 8.62 -2.68
C LEU A 122 11.20 7.10 -2.59
N LEU A 123 11.40 6.59 -1.37
CA LEU A 123 11.51 5.16 -1.07
C LEU A 123 10.14 4.63 -0.66
N LEU A 124 9.53 3.84 -1.54
CA LEU A 124 8.16 3.34 -1.36
C LEU A 124 8.17 1.95 -0.72
N VAL A 125 7.30 1.75 0.25
CA VAL A 125 7.08 0.47 0.94
C VAL A 125 5.58 0.18 0.95
N GLU A 126 5.19 -0.94 0.33
CA GLU A 126 3.81 -1.39 0.34
C GLU A 126 3.62 -2.46 1.42
N GLU A 127 2.77 -2.16 2.41
CA GLU A 127 2.52 -3.03 3.57
C GLU A 127 1.11 -2.82 4.13
N LYS A 128 0.58 -3.82 4.83
CA LYS A 128 -0.70 -3.70 5.55
C LYS A 128 -0.64 -2.55 6.58
N THR A 129 -1.79 -1.92 6.85
CA THR A 129 -1.89 -0.72 7.72
C THR A 129 -1.20 -0.89 9.07
N GLY A 130 -1.38 -2.04 9.74
CA GLY A 130 -0.74 -2.31 11.04
C GLY A 130 0.78 -2.29 10.98
N GLU A 131 1.36 -2.82 9.90
CA GLU A 131 2.82 -2.84 9.68
C GLU A 131 3.35 -1.44 9.35
N VAL A 132 2.64 -0.65 8.53
CA VAL A 132 3.00 0.75 8.27
C VAL A 132 3.00 1.56 9.56
N LEU A 133 1.97 1.42 10.40
CA LEU A 133 1.89 2.10 11.70
C LEU A 133 3.03 1.68 12.64
N ARG A 134 3.34 0.39 12.71
CA ARG A 134 4.47 -0.12 13.50
C ARG A 134 5.80 0.50 13.04
N ARG A 135 6.06 0.50 11.72
CA ARG A 135 7.28 1.07 11.14
C ARG A 135 7.37 2.59 11.31
N LEU A 136 6.24 3.30 11.32
CA LEU A 136 6.19 4.74 11.64
C LEU A 136 6.63 4.99 13.07
N ARG A 137 6.10 4.23 14.06
CA ARG A 137 6.49 4.36 15.47
C ARG A 137 7.97 4.05 15.69
N GLU A 138 8.48 3.02 15.02
CA GLU A 138 9.88 2.60 15.09
C GLU A 138 10.84 3.51 14.29
N GLY A 139 10.34 4.58 13.65
CA GLY A 139 11.16 5.47 12.83
C GLY A 139 11.69 4.84 11.52
N LYS A 140 11.23 3.65 11.14
CA LYS A 140 11.61 2.97 9.89
C LYS A 140 10.93 3.55 8.66
N LEU A 141 9.82 4.27 8.86
CA LEU A 141 9.15 5.08 7.85
C LEU A 141 9.10 6.54 8.30
N ASP A 142 9.13 7.44 7.35
CA ASP A 142 9.01 8.88 7.59
C ASP A 142 7.57 9.33 7.53
N ALA A 143 6.78 8.75 6.59
CA ALA A 143 5.35 8.96 6.46
C ALA A 143 4.65 7.68 6.00
N GLY A 144 3.32 7.63 6.14
CA GLY A 144 2.46 6.60 5.59
C GLY A 144 1.23 7.23 4.94
N VAL A 145 0.75 6.68 3.83
CA VAL A 145 -0.55 7.04 3.26
C VAL A 145 -1.53 5.96 3.65
N LEU A 146 -2.49 6.30 4.52
CA LEU A 146 -3.35 5.36 5.21
C LEU A 146 -4.82 5.81 5.19
N ALA A 147 -5.73 4.86 5.42
CA ALA A 147 -7.15 5.16 5.61
C ALA A 147 -7.43 5.55 7.06
N LEU A 148 -8.28 6.55 7.24
CA LEU A 148 -8.79 6.97 8.56
C LEU A 148 -9.99 6.09 8.98
N PRO A 149 -10.26 5.99 10.32
CA PRO A 149 -9.57 6.63 11.44
C PRO A 149 -8.28 5.92 11.84
N ILE A 150 -7.34 6.68 12.42
CA ILE A 150 -6.13 6.17 13.04
C ILE A 150 -6.15 6.58 14.51
N HIS A 151 -6.15 5.58 15.38
CA HIS A 151 -6.17 5.78 16.83
C HIS A 151 -4.74 5.67 17.40
N ASP A 152 -3.96 6.74 17.21
CA ASP A 152 -2.60 6.84 17.71
C ASP A 152 -2.22 8.31 17.97
N ASP A 153 -2.17 8.67 19.26
CA ASP A 153 -1.90 10.04 19.71
C ASP A 153 -0.47 10.53 19.42
N THR A 154 0.44 9.64 19.09
CA THR A 154 1.83 9.98 18.72
C THR A 154 1.98 10.38 17.26
N LEU A 155 0.94 10.12 16.47
CA LEU A 155 0.93 10.40 15.04
C LEU A 155 0.08 11.64 14.72
N HIS A 156 0.51 12.35 13.68
CA HIS A 156 -0.27 13.40 13.02
C HIS A 156 -0.87 12.81 11.74
N ALA A 157 -2.13 13.10 11.48
CA ALA A 157 -2.81 12.70 10.25
C ALA A 157 -3.22 13.95 9.47
N GLU A 158 -2.69 14.11 8.27
CA GLU A 158 -3.03 15.16 7.32
C GLU A 158 -3.99 14.60 6.27
N PHE A 159 -5.23 15.05 6.28
CA PHE A 159 -6.24 14.59 5.32
C PHE A 159 -5.82 14.89 3.88
N LEU A 160 -5.98 13.94 2.98
CA LEU A 160 -5.68 14.07 1.55
C LEU A 160 -6.96 14.19 0.72
N PHE A 161 -7.73 13.12 0.69
CA PHE A 161 -8.97 13.05 -0.09
C PHE A 161 -9.90 11.97 0.47
N GLU A 162 -11.15 12.02 0.01
CA GLU A 162 -12.14 10.98 0.22
C GLU A 162 -12.32 10.19 -1.07
N GLU A 163 -12.28 8.86 -0.96
CA GLU A 163 -12.38 7.94 -2.08
C GLU A 163 -13.67 7.13 -1.96
N PRO A 164 -14.64 7.30 -2.88
CA PRO A 164 -15.88 6.53 -2.86
C PRO A 164 -15.65 5.09 -3.30
N PHE A 165 -16.56 4.21 -2.85
CA PHE A 165 -16.65 2.84 -3.31
C PHE A 165 -17.73 2.73 -4.40
N LEU A 166 -17.48 1.80 -5.31
CA LEU A 166 -18.44 1.29 -6.29
C LEU A 166 -18.77 -0.17 -5.94
N LEU A 167 -19.99 -0.60 -6.24
CA LEU A 167 -20.27 -2.03 -6.29
C LEU A 167 -19.72 -2.59 -7.60
N ALA A 168 -18.92 -3.63 -7.50
CA ALA A 168 -18.52 -4.46 -8.64
C ALA A 168 -19.34 -5.74 -8.62
N ALA A 169 -20.04 -6.02 -9.72
CA ALA A 169 -20.88 -7.20 -9.88
C ALA A 169 -20.58 -7.88 -11.23
N PRO A 170 -20.81 -9.19 -11.36
CA PRO A 170 -20.83 -9.86 -12.66
C PRO A 170 -21.79 -9.15 -13.60
N LYS A 171 -21.51 -9.19 -14.92
CA LYS A 171 -22.29 -8.45 -15.90
C LYS A 171 -23.78 -8.82 -15.94
N ASP A 172 -24.07 -10.09 -15.72
CA ASP A 172 -25.45 -10.64 -15.76
C ASP A 172 -26.12 -10.64 -14.38
N HIS A 173 -25.45 -10.08 -13.36
CA HIS A 173 -26.01 -10.00 -12.01
C HIS A 173 -27.22 -9.04 -11.97
N PRO A 174 -28.29 -9.34 -11.19
CA PRO A 174 -29.48 -8.47 -11.10
C PRO A 174 -29.18 -7.01 -10.74
N LEU A 175 -28.21 -6.78 -9.85
CA LEU A 175 -27.79 -5.42 -9.47
C LEU A 175 -27.09 -4.68 -10.60
N ALA A 176 -26.47 -5.38 -11.56
CA ALA A 176 -25.78 -4.77 -12.69
C ALA A 176 -26.75 -4.08 -13.68
N GLN A 177 -28.05 -4.42 -13.61
CA GLN A 177 -29.08 -3.80 -14.44
C GLN A 177 -29.57 -2.46 -13.89
N ARG A 178 -29.17 -2.09 -12.68
CA ARG A 178 -29.56 -0.83 -12.04
C ARG A 178 -28.59 0.29 -12.41
N SER A 179 -29.10 1.47 -12.63
CA SER A 179 -28.28 2.67 -12.94
C SER A 179 -27.51 3.18 -11.71
N ALA A 180 -28.03 2.97 -10.51
CA ALA A 180 -27.37 3.28 -9.24
C ALA A 180 -28.10 2.54 -8.10
N LEU A 181 -27.40 2.33 -6.97
CA LEU A 181 -27.84 1.57 -5.82
C LEU A 181 -28.01 2.46 -4.58
N LYS A 182 -28.92 2.09 -3.69
CA LYS A 182 -28.90 2.51 -2.28
C LYS A 182 -28.16 1.46 -1.46
N LEU A 183 -27.72 1.81 -0.27
CA LEU A 183 -27.08 0.83 0.64
C LEU A 183 -28.00 -0.37 0.93
N ASP A 184 -29.30 -0.12 1.14
CA ASP A 184 -30.30 -1.15 1.44
C ASP A 184 -30.47 -2.15 0.27
N ASP A 185 -30.10 -1.79 -0.96
CA ASP A 185 -30.12 -2.72 -2.11
C ASP A 185 -29.07 -3.83 -1.99
N LEU A 186 -28.16 -3.75 -1.02
CA LEU A 186 -27.19 -4.78 -0.69
C LEU A 186 -27.73 -5.79 0.34
N GLU A 187 -28.91 -5.57 0.91
CA GLU A 187 -29.56 -6.52 1.81
C GLU A 187 -29.60 -7.91 1.14
N ASP A 188 -29.31 -8.95 1.90
CA ASP A 188 -29.19 -10.34 1.43
C ASP A 188 -28.03 -10.62 0.45
N GLN A 189 -27.22 -9.65 0.08
CA GLN A 189 -26.02 -9.89 -0.73
C GLN A 189 -24.89 -10.46 0.12
N SER A 190 -24.10 -11.36 -0.48
CA SER A 190 -22.88 -11.89 0.11
C SER A 190 -21.66 -11.31 -0.60
N LEU A 191 -20.95 -10.40 0.06
CA LEU A 191 -19.78 -9.73 -0.50
C LEU A 191 -18.53 -10.60 -0.43
N LEU A 192 -17.78 -10.63 -1.52
CA LEU A 192 -16.41 -11.14 -1.53
C LEU A 192 -15.51 -10.12 -0.81
N LEU A 193 -14.71 -10.58 0.14
CA LEU A 193 -13.84 -9.73 0.95
C LEU A 193 -12.38 -10.15 0.86
N LEU A 194 -11.50 -9.22 1.22
CA LEU A 194 -10.10 -9.49 1.45
C LEU A 194 -9.88 -10.26 2.76
N GLU A 195 -8.71 -10.86 2.91
CA GLU A 195 -8.27 -11.46 4.17
C GLU A 195 -8.09 -10.42 5.29
N ASP A 196 -7.96 -10.89 6.52
CA ASP A 196 -7.75 -10.05 7.69
C ASP A 196 -6.48 -9.20 7.58
N GLY A 197 -6.54 -7.98 8.17
CA GLY A 197 -5.44 -7.01 8.18
C GLY A 197 -5.43 -6.04 6.98
N HIS A 198 -6.32 -6.20 6.00
CA HIS A 198 -6.58 -5.19 5.00
C HIS A 198 -7.67 -4.21 5.48
N CYS A 199 -7.36 -2.91 5.54
CA CYS A 199 -8.35 -1.90 5.96
C CYS A 199 -9.61 -1.88 5.09
N LEU A 200 -9.52 -2.26 3.81
CA LEU A 200 -10.67 -2.37 2.93
C LEU A 200 -11.65 -3.46 3.39
N ARG A 201 -11.15 -4.55 4.01
CA ARG A 201 -12.02 -5.55 4.62
C ARG A 201 -12.88 -4.95 5.73
N ASP A 202 -12.26 -4.23 6.65
CA ASP A 202 -12.96 -3.61 7.79
C ASP A 202 -13.99 -2.59 7.31
N GLN A 203 -13.63 -1.80 6.29
CA GLN A 203 -14.53 -0.85 5.63
C GLN A 203 -15.70 -1.52 4.93
N ALA A 204 -15.47 -2.62 4.22
CA ALA A 204 -16.53 -3.39 3.57
C ALA A 204 -17.44 -4.08 4.60
N LEU A 205 -16.91 -4.61 5.70
CA LEU A 205 -17.69 -5.13 6.81
C LEU A 205 -18.55 -4.05 7.49
N GLU A 206 -18.06 -2.81 7.57
CA GLU A 206 -18.86 -1.67 8.05
C GLU A 206 -20.07 -1.42 7.12
N VAL A 207 -19.84 -1.44 5.81
CA VAL A 207 -20.93 -1.34 4.81
C VAL A 207 -21.90 -2.50 4.94
N CYS A 208 -21.41 -3.74 5.12
CA CYS A 208 -22.27 -4.91 5.37
C CYS A 208 -23.16 -4.70 6.61
N ARG A 209 -22.59 -4.21 7.71
CA ARG A 209 -23.39 -3.92 8.94
C ARG A 209 -24.46 -2.87 8.73
N MET A 210 -24.18 -1.86 7.92
CA MET A 210 -25.14 -0.76 7.63
C MET A 210 -26.24 -1.19 6.65
N SER A 211 -25.96 -2.13 5.76
CA SER A 211 -26.87 -2.52 4.67
C SER A 211 -27.59 -3.86 4.89
N GLY A 212 -27.24 -4.62 5.93
CA GLY A 212 -27.75 -5.98 6.11
C GLY A 212 -27.06 -7.05 5.24
N ALA A 213 -26.05 -6.66 4.45
CA ALA A 213 -25.25 -7.59 3.64
C ALA A 213 -24.38 -8.50 4.50
N GLY A 214 -23.99 -9.66 3.96
CA GLY A 214 -23.11 -10.62 4.61
C GLY A 214 -21.73 -10.72 3.94
N GLU A 215 -20.81 -11.41 4.61
CA GLU A 215 -19.56 -11.89 3.99
C GLU A 215 -19.81 -13.21 3.27
N LYS A 216 -19.30 -13.37 2.05
CA LYS A 216 -19.32 -14.65 1.35
C LYS A 216 -18.41 -15.65 2.05
N THR A 217 -18.98 -16.70 2.59
CA THR A 217 -18.24 -17.77 3.26
C THR A 217 -17.38 -18.57 2.27
N GLY A 218 -16.20 -19.01 2.72
CA GLY A 218 -15.35 -19.89 1.93
C GLY A 218 -14.45 -19.17 0.90
N PHE A 219 -14.47 -17.83 0.85
CA PHE A 219 -13.57 -17.07 -0.02
C PHE A 219 -12.97 -15.86 0.71
N ARG A 220 -11.64 -15.75 0.63
CA ARG A 220 -10.87 -14.57 1.08
C ARG A 220 -9.73 -14.34 0.12
N ALA A 221 -9.66 -13.15 -0.46
CA ALA A 221 -8.59 -12.77 -1.37
C ALA A 221 -7.43 -12.11 -0.61
N THR A 222 -6.22 -12.33 -1.09
CA THR A 222 -5.01 -11.67 -0.60
C THR A 222 -4.74 -10.35 -1.30
N SER A 223 -5.38 -10.09 -2.45
CA SER A 223 -5.19 -8.86 -3.23
C SER A 223 -6.51 -8.37 -3.82
N LEU A 224 -6.57 -7.06 -4.07
CA LEU A 224 -7.72 -6.42 -4.71
C LEU A 224 -7.91 -6.89 -6.17
N GLU A 225 -6.80 -7.21 -6.85
CA GLU A 225 -6.88 -7.75 -8.21
C GLU A 225 -7.52 -9.14 -8.23
N THR A 226 -7.18 -10.02 -7.28
CA THR A 226 -7.86 -11.31 -7.14
C THR A 226 -9.36 -11.13 -6.92
N LEU A 227 -9.78 -10.16 -6.07
CA LEU A 227 -11.19 -9.84 -5.89
C LEU A 227 -11.87 -9.45 -7.21
N ARG A 228 -11.26 -8.57 -8.00
CA ARG A 228 -11.79 -8.14 -9.30
C ARG A 228 -11.97 -9.30 -10.26
N GLN A 229 -10.95 -10.18 -10.35
CA GLN A 229 -11.01 -11.35 -11.23
C GLN A 229 -12.10 -12.34 -10.80
N MET A 230 -12.33 -12.52 -9.50
CA MET A 230 -13.40 -13.40 -9.01
C MET A 230 -14.79 -12.83 -9.29
N VAL A 231 -14.97 -11.50 -9.21
CA VAL A 231 -16.22 -10.88 -9.67
C VAL A 231 -16.42 -11.09 -11.18
N ALA A 232 -15.37 -10.88 -11.98
CA ALA A 232 -15.42 -11.10 -13.42
C ALA A 232 -15.67 -12.58 -13.81
N ALA A 233 -15.35 -13.52 -12.93
CA ALA A 233 -15.59 -14.97 -13.04
C ALA A 233 -16.94 -15.42 -12.42
N ASP A 234 -17.84 -14.48 -12.10
CA ASP A 234 -19.19 -14.76 -11.55
C ASP A 234 -19.17 -15.48 -10.18
N VAL A 235 -18.15 -15.26 -9.35
CA VAL A 235 -18.08 -15.85 -8.01
C VAL A 235 -18.98 -15.08 -7.02
N GLY A 236 -19.17 -13.79 -7.21
CA GLY A 236 -20.00 -12.92 -6.37
C GLY A 236 -19.76 -11.44 -6.62
N VAL A 237 -20.17 -10.60 -5.69
CA VAL A 237 -20.05 -9.14 -5.75
C VAL A 237 -19.07 -8.61 -4.72
N THR A 238 -18.52 -7.42 -4.94
CA THR A 238 -17.61 -6.77 -3.97
C THR A 238 -17.67 -5.26 -4.06
N LEU A 239 -17.09 -4.57 -3.07
CA LEU A 239 -16.85 -3.13 -3.11
C LEU A 239 -15.44 -2.84 -3.62
N LEU A 240 -15.33 -1.98 -4.62
CA LEU A 240 -14.06 -1.51 -5.15
C LEU A 240 -13.90 0.00 -4.92
N PRO A 241 -12.73 0.45 -4.40
CA PRO A 241 -12.40 1.86 -4.38
C PRO A 241 -12.33 2.42 -5.81
N VAL A 242 -12.75 3.66 -6.01
CA VAL A 242 -12.84 4.25 -7.36
C VAL A 242 -11.50 4.26 -8.11
N LEU A 243 -10.39 4.51 -7.43
CA LEU A 243 -9.05 4.47 -8.05
C LEU A 243 -8.70 3.09 -8.61
N ALA A 244 -9.20 2.01 -7.99
CA ALA A 244 -8.93 0.65 -8.44
C ALA A 244 -9.64 0.26 -9.75
N VAL A 245 -10.45 1.15 -10.30
CA VAL A 245 -11.18 0.94 -11.57
C VAL A 245 -10.90 2.04 -12.61
N LYS A 246 -10.03 3.01 -12.26
CA LYS A 246 -9.57 4.08 -13.16
C LYS A 246 -8.29 3.67 -13.90
N PRO A 247 -7.99 4.30 -15.06
CA PRO A 247 -6.68 4.09 -15.68
C PRO A 247 -5.52 4.34 -14.70
N PRO A 248 -4.42 3.61 -14.78
CA PRO A 248 -4.05 2.66 -15.85
C PRO A 248 -4.63 1.24 -15.69
N VAL A 249 -5.56 1.02 -14.75
CA VAL A 249 -6.17 -0.29 -14.54
C VAL A 249 -7.01 -0.71 -15.76
N ALA A 250 -6.74 -1.92 -16.26
CA ALA A 250 -7.50 -2.46 -17.38
C ALA A 250 -8.96 -2.72 -16.99
N LYS A 251 -9.90 -2.43 -17.92
CA LYS A 251 -11.32 -2.73 -17.73
C LYS A 251 -11.55 -4.23 -17.88
N ALA A 252 -12.39 -4.80 -17.02
CA ALA A 252 -12.87 -6.16 -17.14
C ALA A 252 -14.22 -6.16 -17.91
N ASP A 253 -14.27 -6.83 -19.04
CA ASP A 253 -15.47 -6.85 -19.91
C ASP A 253 -16.66 -7.61 -19.27
N ASN A 254 -16.39 -8.52 -18.32
CA ASN A 254 -17.38 -9.36 -17.63
C ASN A 254 -17.82 -8.80 -16.26
N MET A 255 -17.45 -7.57 -15.94
CA MET A 255 -17.76 -6.92 -14.67
C MET A 255 -18.45 -5.58 -14.91
N SER A 256 -19.54 -5.36 -14.20
CA SER A 256 -20.26 -4.09 -14.15
C SER A 256 -19.89 -3.32 -12.87
N LEU A 257 -19.74 -2.01 -13.02
CA LEU A 257 -19.51 -1.09 -11.91
C LEU A 257 -20.77 -0.25 -11.71
N ILE A 258 -21.26 -0.19 -10.47
CA ILE A 258 -22.51 0.49 -10.14
C ILE A 258 -22.25 1.49 -9.03
N GLU A 259 -22.72 2.71 -9.19
CA GLU A 259 -22.63 3.79 -8.19
C GLU A 259 -23.67 3.64 -7.11
N PHE A 260 -23.39 4.26 -5.96
CA PHE A 260 -24.39 4.45 -4.90
C PHE A 260 -25.05 5.80 -5.01
N ARG A 261 -26.37 5.85 -4.86
CA ARG A 261 -27.16 7.09 -4.77
C ARG A 261 -27.07 7.68 -3.37
N GLY A 262 -27.02 9.02 -3.30
CA GLY A 262 -26.91 9.74 -2.04
C GLY A 262 -25.51 9.67 -1.45
N ARG A 263 -25.37 9.38 -0.16
CA ARG A 263 -24.07 9.27 0.50
C ARG A 263 -23.47 7.89 0.19
N ALA A 264 -22.63 7.86 -0.84
CA ALA A 264 -21.88 6.65 -1.18
C ALA A 264 -20.96 6.23 -0.01
N PRO A 265 -20.82 4.91 0.24
CA PRO A 265 -19.77 4.45 1.14
C PRO A 265 -18.42 4.88 0.59
N SER A 266 -17.51 5.32 1.47
CA SER A 266 -16.23 5.91 1.09
C SER A 266 -15.17 5.61 2.12
N ARG A 267 -13.91 5.85 1.77
CA ARG A 267 -12.79 5.84 2.70
C ARG A 267 -12.06 7.19 2.65
N ARG A 268 -11.68 7.67 3.82
CA ARG A 268 -10.92 8.90 3.97
C ARG A 268 -9.44 8.58 4.01
N ILE A 269 -8.67 9.14 3.10
CA ILE A 269 -7.23 8.90 2.97
C ILE A 269 -6.45 10.06 3.58
N ALA A 270 -5.41 9.74 4.33
CA ALA A 270 -4.55 10.73 4.99
C ALA A 270 -3.07 10.34 4.85
N MET A 271 -2.20 11.34 4.82
CA MET A 271 -0.78 11.15 5.05
C MET A 271 -0.50 11.27 6.55
N VAL A 272 0.23 10.30 7.09
CA VAL A 272 0.42 10.13 8.52
C VAL A 272 1.91 10.11 8.83
N TRP A 273 2.32 10.82 9.87
CA TRP A 273 3.72 10.85 10.36
C TRP A 273 3.78 11.11 11.86
N ARG A 274 4.93 10.83 12.47
CA ARG A 274 5.14 11.14 13.90
C ARG A 274 5.03 12.64 14.17
N LYS A 275 4.32 13.04 15.21
CA LYS A 275 4.22 14.44 15.64
C LYS A 275 5.61 15.07 15.89
N SER A 276 6.58 14.27 16.35
CA SER A 276 7.96 14.67 16.61
C SER A 276 8.85 14.72 15.34
N SER A 277 8.30 14.43 14.15
CA SER A 277 9.10 14.38 12.93
C SER A 277 9.64 15.75 12.56
N ALA A 278 10.97 15.87 12.45
CA ALA A 278 11.62 17.05 11.91
C ALA A 278 11.28 17.30 10.42
N LEU A 279 10.75 16.28 9.74
CA LEU A 279 10.27 16.37 8.36
C LEU A 279 8.87 16.98 8.24
N ALA A 280 8.14 17.21 9.34
CA ALA A 280 6.74 17.63 9.30
C ALA A 280 6.45 18.80 8.34
N PRO A 281 7.28 19.86 8.26
CA PRO A 281 7.07 20.96 7.29
C PRO A 281 7.16 20.49 5.84
N PHE A 282 8.10 19.59 5.53
CA PHE A 282 8.26 19.03 4.20
C PHE A 282 7.13 18.04 3.88
N LEU A 283 6.75 17.18 4.82
CA LEU A 283 5.67 16.20 4.65
C LEU A 283 4.33 16.87 4.38
N LYS A 284 4.06 18.05 4.97
CA LYS A 284 2.88 18.88 4.62
C LYS A 284 2.90 19.32 3.15
N ARG A 285 4.06 19.70 2.63
CA ARG A 285 4.21 20.08 1.22
C ARG A 285 4.08 18.87 0.30
N LEU A 286 4.62 17.72 0.70
CA LEU A 286 4.45 16.46 0.00
C LEU A 286 2.98 16.03 -0.01
N ALA A 287 2.29 16.10 1.14
CA ALA A 287 0.86 15.82 1.25
C ALA A 287 0.01 16.69 0.31
N GLN A 288 0.42 17.94 0.06
CA GLN A 288 -0.27 18.81 -0.88
C GLN A 288 -0.25 18.24 -2.31
N VAL A 289 0.85 17.63 -2.77
CA VAL A 289 0.91 16.97 -4.08
C VAL A 289 -0.09 15.82 -4.17
N PHE A 290 -0.21 15.04 -3.11
CA PHE A 290 -1.20 13.94 -3.03
C PHE A 290 -2.65 14.46 -2.99
N ARG A 291 -2.87 15.66 -2.48
CA ARG A 291 -4.20 16.29 -2.43
C ARG A 291 -4.63 16.88 -3.78
N GLU A 292 -3.67 17.26 -4.61
CA GLU A 292 -3.89 17.89 -5.92
C GLU A 292 -4.20 16.87 -7.04
N LEU A 293 -4.71 15.69 -6.67
CA LEU A 293 -5.18 14.71 -7.65
C LEU A 293 -6.27 15.30 -8.56
N PRO A 294 -6.26 14.98 -9.86
CA PRO A 294 -7.37 15.32 -10.76
C PRO A 294 -8.70 14.82 -10.18
N ARG A 295 -9.70 15.69 -10.12
CA ARG A 295 -11.02 15.36 -9.54
C ARG A 295 -11.69 14.19 -10.23
N GLU A 296 -11.47 14.04 -11.54
CA GLU A 296 -12.01 12.95 -12.37
C GLU A 296 -11.55 11.57 -11.88
N LEU A 297 -10.40 11.49 -11.22
CA LEU A 297 -9.91 10.21 -10.63
C LEU A 297 -10.76 9.76 -9.43
N LEU A 298 -11.31 10.69 -8.68
CA LEU A 298 -12.14 10.42 -7.50
C LEU A 298 -13.64 10.49 -7.81
N ASP A 299 -14.01 10.80 -9.06
CA ASP A 299 -15.40 10.83 -9.49
C ASP A 299 -15.87 9.42 -9.88
N ALA A 300 -16.85 8.91 -9.12
CA ALA A 300 -17.47 7.61 -9.36
C ALA A 300 -18.22 7.57 -10.69
N HIS A 301 -18.93 8.66 -11.05
CA HIS A 301 -19.74 8.73 -12.27
C HIS A 301 -18.90 8.52 -13.53
N SER A 302 -17.74 9.14 -13.61
CA SER A 302 -16.85 8.98 -14.77
C SER A 302 -16.26 7.56 -14.89
N ALA A 303 -16.22 6.78 -13.80
CA ALA A 303 -15.81 5.37 -13.82
C ALA A 303 -16.90 4.47 -14.46
N VAL A 304 -18.16 4.74 -14.14
CA VAL A 304 -19.33 3.97 -14.63
C VAL A 304 -19.65 4.33 -16.08
N SER A 305 -19.71 5.62 -16.45
CA SER A 305 -20.01 6.12 -17.81
C SER A 305 -19.05 5.53 -18.84
N ALA A 306 -17.76 5.49 -18.55
CA ALA A 306 -16.76 4.91 -19.42
C ALA A 306 -16.96 3.38 -19.64
N THR A 307 -17.76 2.71 -18.81
CA THR A 307 -18.11 1.28 -18.99
C THR A 307 -19.36 1.13 -19.88
N SER A 308 -20.31 2.06 -19.82
CA SER A 308 -21.57 2.03 -20.58
C SER A 308 -21.43 2.40 -22.07
N GLU A 309 -20.57 3.37 -22.43
CA GLU A 309 -20.42 3.82 -23.82
C GLU A 309 -19.91 2.74 -24.78
N LYS A 310 -19.02 1.85 -24.33
CA LYS A 310 -18.55 0.72 -25.16
C LYS A 310 -19.61 -0.37 -25.34
N HIS A 311 -20.60 -0.44 -24.45
CA HIS A 311 -21.73 -1.38 -24.59
C HIS A 311 -22.70 -0.93 -25.69
N ALA A 312 -23.01 0.36 -25.76
CA ALA A 312 -23.87 0.91 -26.80
C ALA A 312 -23.24 0.78 -28.20
N ALA A 313 -21.92 0.98 -28.31
CA ALA A 313 -21.20 0.89 -29.59
C ALA A 313 -21.12 -0.55 -30.15
N ARG A 314 -20.99 -1.59 -29.29
CA ARG A 314 -20.96 -3.01 -29.71
C ARG A 314 -22.34 -3.55 -30.15
N ASN A 315 -23.42 -3.01 -29.60
CA ASN A 315 -24.78 -3.42 -29.98
C ASN A 315 -25.29 -2.73 -31.26
N HIS A 316 -24.53 -1.75 -31.80
CA HIS A 316 -24.86 -1.02 -33.04
C HIS A 316 -24.05 -1.45 -34.27
N GLU A 317 -23.27 -2.52 -34.19
CA GLU A 317 -22.69 -3.12 -35.39
C GLU A 317 -23.81 -3.82 -36.18
N PRO A 318 -24.28 -3.29 -37.34
CA PRO A 318 -25.40 -3.85 -38.04
C PRO A 318 -25.01 -5.20 -38.65
N ARG A 319 -25.88 -6.21 -38.45
CA ARG A 319 -25.89 -7.49 -39.17
C ARG A 319 -25.95 -7.29 -40.71
N ARG A 320 -24.95 -6.70 -41.33
CA ARG A 320 -24.84 -6.47 -42.79
C ARG A 320 -24.02 -7.51 -43.54
N ALA A 321 -23.46 -8.52 -42.91
CA ALA A 321 -22.60 -9.50 -43.58
C ALA A 321 -23.29 -10.82 -44.03
N ALA A 322 -24.56 -11.04 -43.70
CA ALA A 322 -25.24 -12.32 -43.96
C ALA A 322 -26.17 -12.33 -45.22
N ARG A 323 -26.29 -11.22 -45.96
CA ARG A 323 -27.18 -11.17 -47.14
C ARG A 323 -26.51 -11.12 -48.52
N LYS A 324 -25.19 -11.30 -48.61
CA LYS A 324 -24.47 -11.23 -49.93
C LYS A 324 -24.01 -12.59 -50.46
N ARG A 325 -24.37 -13.73 -49.85
CA ARG A 325 -24.05 -15.09 -50.37
C ARG A 325 -25.24 -15.91 -50.84
N ALA A 326 -26.43 -15.32 -51.01
CA ALA A 326 -27.63 -16.01 -51.49
C ALA A 326 -28.14 -15.45 -52.86
N ARG A 327 -27.30 -14.82 -53.66
CA ARG A 327 -27.64 -14.39 -55.04
C ARG A 327 -26.44 -14.55 -55.99
N SER A 328 -25.85 -15.69 -56.05
CA SER A 328 -25.06 -16.15 -57.19
C SER A 328 -24.90 -17.67 -57.03
N GLY A 329 -25.84 -18.39 -57.51
CA GLY A 329 -25.93 -19.83 -57.69
C GLY A 329 -27.21 -20.14 -58.38
#